data_534b635c1dca2cb63df59a21fe577fa9
#
_entry.id   534b635c1dca2cb63df59a21fe577fa9
#
_cell.length_a   1.000
_cell.length_b   1.000
_cell.length_c   1.000
_cell.angle_alpha   90.00
_cell.angle_beta   90.00
_cell.angle_gamma   90.00
#
_symmetry.space_group_name_H-M   'P 1'
#
loop_
_entity.id
_entity.type
_entity.pdbx_description
1 polymer ?
#
loop_
_entity_poly.entity_id
_entity_poly.type
_entity_poly.pdbx_seq_one_letter_code
_entity_poly.pdbx_strand_id
1 'polypeptide(L)'
;MTEVLRRLERREAGATETSQQEVKGKIIEFLWHLRKHGLREFSIRDYSQKLNYIAKKTDILNPEAVEDFLAKASMSETSKHHYVAVLKSFYDYLGIKWEPPTYRVVTKIPFIPTEAELDILIANTSKTVSALLQLLKETGMRLGEALNLKWSDIDFEHKTVRITPEKGSLPRILPISDKAIAMIKRLPKKSEKIFPSRDAVQTVFYRRRKQLAFKLNNPRLLQISFHTFRHWKGTMEYHKTKDILHVKELLGHKNIQNTLIYITIDKAIFQNTTEEFYVKTAKTVEEACKLIEVGFEYVCEINGVKIFRKRK
;
A
#
# COMPACT_ATOMS: atom_id res chain seq x y z
N MET A 1 2.44 43.36 -45.09
CA MET A 1 2.81 42.00 -44.66
C MET A 1 2.52 41.70 -43.21
N THR A 2 2.52 42.69 -42.31
CA THR A 2 2.34 42.51 -40.83
C THR A 2 0.89 42.25 -40.37
N GLU A 3 -0.11 42.74 -41.06
CA GLU A 3 -1.54 42.63 -40.63
C GLU A 3 -2.16 41.30 -41.05
N VAL A 4 -1.73 40.72 -42.15
CA VAL A 4 -2.16 39.39 -42.62
C VAL A 4 -1.60 38.31 -41.73
N LEU A 5 -0.34 38.41 -41.30
CA LEU A 5 0.30 37.50 -40.37
C LEU A 5 -0.42 37.52 -38.98
N ARG A 6 -0.74 38.72 -38.44
CA ARG A 6 -1.48 38.86 -37.18
C ARG A 6 -2.92 38.30 -37.26
N ARG A 7 -3.56 38.40 -38.44
CA ARG A 7 -4.90 37.76 -38.65
C ARG A 7 -4.83 36.24 -38.74
N LEU A 8 -3.74 35.70 -39.35
CA LEU A 8 -3.52 34.26 -39.38
C LEU A 8 -3.17 33.72 -37.99
N GLU A 9 -2.28 34.37 -37.26
CA GLU A 9 -1.96 34.00 -35.84
C GLU A 9 -3.20 34.04 -34.93
N ARG A 10 -4.07 35.06 -35.08
CA ARG A 10 -5.35 35.10 -34.32
C ARG A 10 -6.33 34.00 -34.73
N ARG A 11 -6.38 33.61 -36.02
CA ARG A 11 -7.20 32.50 -36.48
C ARG A 11 -6.67 31.15 -35.99
N GLU A 12 -5.38 30.94 -36.01
CA GLU A 12 -4.73 29.74 -35.48
C GLU A 12 -4.90 29.66 -33.96
N ALA A 13 -4.71 30.75 -33.22
CA ALA A 13 -4.95 30.80 -31.79
C ALA A 13 -6.42 30.50 -31.42
N GLY A 14 -7.37 31.10 -32.14
CA GLY A 14 -8.81 30.83 -31.93
C GLY A 14 -9.23 29.40 -32.30
N ALA A 15 -8.65 28.81 -33.35
CA ALA A 15 -8.88 27.43 -33.72
C ALA A 15 -8.30 26.46 -32.68
N THR A 16 -7.13 26.79 -32.12
CA THR A 16 -6.48 26.00 -31.06
C THR A 16 -7.27 26.05 -29.75
N GLU A 17 -7.81 27.21 -29.38
CA GLU A 17 -8.66 27.37 -28.18
C GLU A 17 -9.99 26.59 -28.32
N THR A 18 -10.63 26.62 -29.47
CA THR A 18 -11.86 25.86 -29.73
C THR A 18 -11.63 24.36 -29.65
N SER A 19 -10.53 23.88 -30.24
CA SER A 19 -10.14 22.47 -30.16
C SER A 19 -9.83 22.02 -28.71
N GLN A 20 -9.16 22.87 -27.92
CA GLN A 20 -8.91 22.56 -26.51
C GLN A 20 -10.18 22.53 -25.66
N GLN A 21 -11.17 23.38 -25.95
CA GLN A 21 -12.47 23.36 -25.29
C GLN A 21 -13.26 22.10 -25.63
N GLU A 22 -13.24 21.66 -26.88
CA GLU A 22 -13.89 20.42 -27.32
C GLU A 22 -13.28 19.19 -26.62
N VAL A 23 -11.96 19.09 -26.55
CA VAL A 23 -11.26 18.01 -25.84
C VAL A 23 -11.64 17.99 -24.35
N LYS A 24 -11.70 19.16 -23.71
CA LYS A 24 -12.13 19.25 -22.29
C LYS A 24 -13.58 18.78 -22.12
N GLY A 25 -14.47 19.15 -23.04
CA GLY A 25 -15.85 18.68 -23.05
C GLY A 25 -15.94 17.15 -23.08
N LYS A 26 -15.26 16.51 -24.04
CA LYS A 26 -15.22 15.04 -24.17
C LYS A 26 -14.65 14.35 -22.94
N ILE A 27 -13.61 14.91 -22.31
CA ILE A 27 -13.05 14.39 -21.04
C ILE A 27 -14.11 14.46 -19.92
N ILE A 28 -14.81 15.59 -19.78
CA ILE A 28 -15.83 15.77 -18.74
C ILE A 28 -16.99 14.79 -18.94
N GLU A 29 -17.48 14.63 -20.16
CA GLU A 29 -18.55 13.68 -20.51
C GLU A 29 -18.13 12.24 -20.18
N PHE A 30 -16.92 11.85 -20.53
CA PHE A 30 -16.37 10.54 -20.18
C PHE A 30 -16.28 10.32 -18.66
N LEU A 31 -15.76 11.30 -17.92
CA LEU A 31 -15.68 11.20 -16.45
C LEU A 31 -17.06 11.09 -15.81
N TRP A 32 -18.05 11.81 -16.38
CA TRP A 32 -19.43 11.69 -15.94
C TRP A 32 -20.04 10.33 -16.29
N HIS A 33 -19.71 9.78 -17.46
CA HIS A 33 -20.07 8.42 -17.84
C HIS A 33 -19.54 7.41 -16.85
N LEU A 34 -18.23 7.48 -16.50
CA LEU A 34 -17.61 6.60 -15.49
C LEU A 34 -18.29 6.73 -14.12
N ARG A 35 -18.67 7.94 -13.72
CA ARG A 35 -19.39 8.18 -12.46
C ARG A 35 -20.77 7.52 -12.45
N LYS A 36 -21.53 7.62 -13.54
CA LYS A 36 -22.83 6.94 -13.69
C LYS A 36 -22.72 5.42 -13.63
N HIS A 37 -21.58 4.85 -14.06
CA HIS A 37 -21.29 3.42 -13.99
C HIS A 37 -20.62 2.99 -12.68
N GLY A 38 -20.65 3.85 -11.64
CA GLY A 38 -20.23 3.50 -10.29
C GLY A 38 -18.73 3.52 -10.06
N LEU A 39 -17.92 4.11 -10.94
CA LEU A 39 -16.50 4.27 -10.69
C LEU A 39 -16.28 5.18 -9.46
N ARG A 40 -15.36 4.79 -8.58
CA ARG A 40 -15.08 5.53 -7.36
C ARG A 40 -14.46 6.88 -7.64
N GLU A 41 -14.80 7.89 -6.85
CA GLU A 41 -14.34 9.28 -6.96
C GLU A 41 -12.81 9.39 -7.10
N PHE A 42 -12.06 8.62 -6.32
CA PHE A 42 -10.61 8.59 -6.41
C PHE A 42 -10.10 8.14 -7.79
N SER A 43 -10.73 7.13 -8.39
CA SER A 43 -10.37 6.66 -9.74
C SER A 43 -10.75 7.69 -10.80
N ILE A 44 -11.89 8.35 -10.64
CA ILE A 44 -12.32 9.44 -11.55
C ILE A 44 -11.29 10.58 -11.53
N ARG A 45 -10.80 10.98 -10.34
CA ARG A 45 -9.74 11.98 -10.23
C ARG A 45 -8.44 11.55 -10.90
N ASP A 46 -8.03 10.32 -10.73
CA ASP A 46 -6.82 9.77 -11.36
C ASP A 46 -6.95 9.77 -12.89
N TYR A 47 -8.10 9.34 -13.41
CA TYR A 47 -8.42 9.42 -14.84
C TYR A 47 -8.39 10.86 -15.35
N SER A 48 -9.06 11.78 -14.63
CA SER A 48 -9.06 13.21 -14.97
C SER A 48 -7.66 13.78 -15.04
N GLN A 49 -6.81 13.50 -14.03
CA GLN A 49 -5.44 14.01 -14.00
C GLN A 49 -4.61 13.49 -15.18
N LYS A 50 -4.71 12.20 -15.49
CA LYS A 50 -3.97 11.58 -16.59
C LYS A 50 -4.41 12.09 -17.95
N LEU A 51 -5.73 12.14 -18.22
CA LEU A 51 -6.25 12.63 -19.49
C LEU A 51 -5.91 14.10 -19.71
N ASN A 52 -6.10 14.95 -18.70
CA ASN A 52 -5.73 16.36 -18.80
C ASN A 52 -4.21 16.58 -18.95
N TYR A 53 -3.38 15.69 -18.36
CA TYR A 53 -1.93 15.76 -18.55
C TYR A 53 -1.53 15.47 -20.01
N ILE A 54 -2.10 14.41 -20.61
CA ILE A 54 -1.86 14.05 -22.01
C ILE A 54 -2.38 15.16 -22.95
N ALA A 55 -3.62 15.62 -22.75
CA ALA A 55 -4.24 16.67 -23.57
C ALA A 55 -3.45 18.00 -23.58
N LYS A 56 -2.65 18.26 -22.54
CA LYS A 56 -1.74 19.42 -22.50
C LYS A 56 -0.44 19.20 -23.26
N LYS A 57 -0.09 17.96 -23.61
CA LYS A 57 1.21 17.60 -24.18
C LYS A 57 1.11 17.16 -25.63
N THR A 58 -0.02 16.62 -26.05
CA THR A 58 -0.24 16.12 -27.40
C THR A 58 -1.73 16.14 -27.73
N ASP A 59 -2.07 15.94 -28.99
CA ASP A 59 -3.46 15.72 -29.41
C ASP A 59 -3.97 14.38 -28.88
N ILE A 60 -4.76 14.43 -27.79
CA ILE A 60 -5.29 13.25 -27.14
C ILE A 60 -6.35 12.50 -27.98
N LEU A 61 -6.90 13.12 -29.03
CA LEU A 61 -7.88 12.49 -29.93
C LEU A 61 -7.21 11.71 -31.05
N ASN A 62 -5.90 11.89 -31.25
CA ASN A 62 -5.09 11.17 -32.21
C ASN A 62 -4.26 10.08 -31.50
N PRO A 63 -4.61 8.77 -31.64
CA PRO A 63 -3.88 7.68 -31.03
C PRO A 63 -2.39 7.64 -31.36
N GLU A 64 -2.00 7.89 -32.61
CA GLU A 64 -0.59 7.88 -33.06
C GLU A 64 0.23 8.96 -32.36
N ALA A 65 -0.33 10.18 -32.25
CA ALA A 65 0.34 11.28 -31.54
C ALA A 65 0.51 10.98 -30.04
N VAL A 66 -0.43 10.23 -29.44
CA VAL A 66 -0.34 9.77 -28.04
C VAL A 66 0.70 8.67 -27.88
N GLU A 67 0.80 7.73 -28.81
CA GLU A 67 1.86 6.70 -28.82
C GLU A 67 3.25 7.32 -28.92
N ASP A 68 3.44 8.25 -29.84
CA ASP A 68 4.65 9.02 -30.00
C ASP A 68 5.05 9.76 -28.71
N PHE A 69 4.07 10.39 -28.06
CA PHE A 69 4.29 11.06 -26.78
C PHE A 69 4.73 10.07 -25.71
N LEU A 70 4.00 8.94 -25.56
CA LEU A 70 4.34 7.92 -24.56
C LEU A 70 5.70 7.28 -24.83
N ALA A 71 6.08 7.06 -26.09
CA ALA A 71 7.38 6.53 -26.44
C ALA A 71 8.52 7.47 -25.98
N LYS A 72 8.37 8.77 -26.22
CA LYS A 72 9.37 9.81 -25.89
C LYS A 72 9.35 10.23 -24.41
N ALA A 73 8.25 9.96 -23.67
CA ALA A 73 8.09 10.43 -22.29
C ALA A 73 9.05 9.76 -21.31
N SER A 74 9.75 10.58 -20.52
CA SER A 74 10.63 10.13 -19.43
C SER A 74 9.80 9.71 -18.21
N MET A 75 9.09 8.57 -18.30
CA MET A 75 8.33 7.98 -17.22
C MET A 75 8.54 6.46 -17.15
N SER A 76 8.30 5.86 -15.97
CA SER A 76 8.49 4.42 -15.80
C SER A 76 7.50 3.63 -16.66
N GLU A 77 7.90 2.42 -17.09
CA GLU A 77 7.05 1.49 -17.84
C GLU A 77 5.72 1.20 -17.11
N THR A 78 5.75 1.06 -15.79
CA THR A 78 4.55 0.92 -14.95
C THR A 78 3.63 2.14 -15.07
N SER A 79 4.19 3.36 -15.10
CA SER A 79 3.39 4.58 -15.30
C SER A 79 2.79 4.61 -16.70
N LYS A 80 3.57 4.29 -17.74
CA LYS A 80 3.07 4.20 -19.12
C LYS A 80 1.93 3.19 -19.23
N HIS A 81 2.08 2.01 -18.63
CA HIS A 81 1.01 1.00 -18.57
C HIS A 81 -0.29 1.55 -17.97
N HIS A 82 -0.21 2.32 -16.88
CA HIS A 82 -1.40 2.96 -16.30
C HIS A 82 -2.01 4.04 -17.18
N TYR A 83 -1.19 4.83 -17.90
CA TYR A 83 -1.70 5.79 -18.89
C TYR A 83 -2.44 5.08 -20.02
N VAL A 84 -1.85 4.00 -20.56
CA VAL A 84 -2.48 3.18 -21.60
C VAL A 84 -3.84 2.64 -21.17
N ALA A 85 -3.96 2.14 -19.94
CA ALA A 85 -5.23 1.62 -19.43
C ALA A 85 -6.33 2.71 -19.38
N VAL A 86 -5.96 3.94 -18.96
CA VAL A 86 -6.89 5.07 -18.91
C VAL A 86 -7.28 5.54 -20.32
N LEU A 87 -6.30 5.65 -21.22
CA LEU A 87 -6.51 6.07 -22.62
C LEU A 87 -7.38 5.06 -23.36
N LYS A 88 -7.12 3.75 -23.18
CA LYS A 88 -7.93 2.70 -23.79
C LYS A 88 -9.41 2.85 -23.40
N SER A 89 -9.68 3.03 -22.10
CA SER A 89 -11.05 3.25 -21.61
C SER A 89 -11.68 4.53 -22.20
N PHE A 90 -10.89 5.58 -22.40
CA PHE A 90 -11.37 6.83 -23.01
C PHE A 90 -11.65 6.67 -24.50
N TYR A 91 -10.77 6.00 -25.26
CA TYR A 91 -10.98 5.74 -26.68
C TYR A 91 -12.13 4.77 -26.94
N ASP A 92 -12.27 3.73 -26.11
CA ASP A 92 -13.42 2.82 -26.17
C ASP A 92 -14.74 3.58 -25.99
N TYR A 93 -14.79 4.56 -25.06
CA TYR A 93 -15.96 5.44 -24.88
C TYR A 93 -16.23 6.33 -26.09
N LEU A 94 -15.19 6.86 -26.75
CA LEU A 94 -15.32 7.69 -27.93
C LEU A 94 -15.56 6.91 -29.23
N GLY A 95 -15.51 5.58 -29.21
CA GLY A 95 -15.60 4.74 -30.40
C GLY A 95 -14.33 4.78 -31.27
N ILE A 96 -13.20 5.25 -30.75
CA ILE A 96 -11.92 5.31 -31.46
C ILE A 96 -11.25 3.93 -31.35
N LYS A 97 -11.02 3.27 -32.50
CA LYS A 97 -10.26 2.03 -32.54
C LYS A 97 -8.79 2.29 -32.25
N TRP A 98 -8.26 1.58 -31.27
CA TRP A 98 -6.86 1.70 -30.87
C TRP A 98 -6.30 0.38 -30.37
N GLU A 99 -5.17 -0.03 -30.91
CA GLU A 99 -4.38 -1.15 -30.42
C GLU A 99 -3.24 -0.60 -29.57
N PRO A 100 -3.37 -0.60 -28.24
CA PRO A 100 -2.41 0.08 -27.37
C PRO A 100 -1.06 -0.61 -27.32
N PRO A 101 0.04 0.13 -27.19
CA PRO A 101 1.35 -0.43 -26.94
C PRO A 101 1.41 -1.15 -25.59
N THR A 102 2.15 -2.26 -25.53
CA THR A 102 2.33 -3.03 -24.31
C THR A 102 3.59 -2.60 -23.57
N TYR A 103 3.42 -2.13 -22.34
CA TYR A 103 4.51 -1.77 -21.44
C TYR A 103 4.70 -2.80 -20.34
N ARG A 104 5.95 -3.25 -20.12
CA ARG A 104 6.26 -4.29 -19.14
C ARG A 104 6.19 -3.75 -17.71
N VAL A 105 5.30 -4.31 -16.91
CA VAL A 105 5.24 -4.02 -15.46
C VAL A 105 6.24 -4.89 -14.72
N VAL A 106 7.25 -4.27 -14.12
CA VAL A 106 8.24 -4.97 -13.28
C VAL A 106 7.80 -4.91 -11.83
N THR A 107 7.50 -6.07 -11.26
CA THR A 107 7.21 -6.19 -9.82
C THR A 107 8.51 -6.10 -9.03
N LYS A 108 8.59 -5.12 -8.14
CA LYS A 108 9.75 -4.94 -7.25
C LYS A 108 9.46 -5.58 -5.89
N ILE A 109 10.49 -6.19 -5.30
CA ILE A 109 10.42 -6.65 -3.92
C ILE A 109 10.29 -5.41 -3.02
N PRO A 110 9.27 -5.33 -2.15
CA PRO A 110 9.09 -4.19 -1.27
C PRO A 110 10.21 -4.10 -0.23
N PHE A 111 10.56 -2.88 0.14
CA PHE A 111 11.48 -2.60 1.23
C PHE A 111 10.84 -3.00 2.57
N ILE A 112 11.57 -3.76 3.39
CA ILE A 112 11.17 -4.13 4.74
C ILE A 112 12.12 -3.46 5.74
N PRO A 113 11.62 -2.54 6.57
CA PRO A 113 12.39 -1.90 7.63
C PRO A 113 12.61 -2.84 8.81
N THR A 114 13.57 -2.51 9.65
CA THR A 114 13.69 -3.12 10.99
C THR A 114 12.54 -2.63 11.89
N GLU A 115 12.22 -3.38 12.92
CA GLU A 115 11.22 -2.96 13.91
C GLU A 115 11.60 -1.64 14.58
N ALA A 116 12.90 -1.48 14.91
CA ALA A 116 13.44 -0.25 15.50
C ALA A 116 13.22 0.97 14.60
N GLU A 117 13.37 0.85 13.28
CA GLU A 117 13.09 1.93 12.32
C GLU A 117 11.61 2.36 12.33
N LEU A 118 10.68 1.40 12.47
CA LEU A 118 9.25 1.71 12.63
C LEU A 118 8.96 2.38 13.97
N ASP A 119 9.54 1.87 15.07
CA ASP A 119 9.32 2.41 16.41
C ASP A 119 9.89 3.82 16.57
N ILE A 120 11.02 4.14 15.95
CA ILE A 120 11.55 5.50 15.86
C ILE A 120 10.54 6.44 15.21
N LEU A 121 9.92 6.04 14.10
CA LEU A 121 8.89 6.85 13.43
C LEU A 121 7.65 7.02 14.31
N ILE A 122 7.18 5.94 14.93
CA ILE A 122 6.02 5.96 15.84
C ILE A 122 6.28 6.92 17.01
N ALA A 123 7.44 6.84 17.65
CA ALA A 123 7.77 7.65 18.82
C ALA A 123 7.96 9.14 18.52
N ASN A 124 8.33 9.49 17.29
CA ASN A 124 8.73 10.86 16.94
C ASN A 124 7.74 11.61 16.04
N THR A 125 6.49 11.15 15.93
CA THR A 125 5.42 11.86 15.22
C THR A 125 4.41 12.49 16.18
N SER A 126 3.39 13.19 15.65
CA SER A 126 2.30 13.73 16.47
C SER A 126 1.48 12.60 17.11
N LYS A 127 0.85 12.86 18.25
CA LYS A 127 0.03 11.87 18.99
C LYS A 127 -0.94 11.09 18.06
N THR A 128 -1.62 11.81 17.18
CA THR A 128 -2.58 11.20 16.22
C THR A 128 -1.89 10.31 15.19
N VAL A 129 -0.80 10.78 14.58
CA VAL A 129 -0.06 9.98 13.59
C VAL A 129 0.65 8.82 14.27
N SER A 130 1.19 9.00 15.47
CA SER A 130 1.81 7.94 16.27
C SER A 130 0.83 6.81 16.56
N ALA A 131 -0.39 7.11 17.02
CA ALA A 131 -1.45 6.11 17.24
C ALA A 131 -1.84 5.39 15.94
N LEU A 132 -1.95 6.12 14.82
CA LEU A 132 -2.21 5.54 13.52
C LEU A 132 -1.09 4.57 13.10
N LEU A 133 0.17 4.98 13.20
CA LEU A 133 1.32 4.14 12.81
C LEU A 133 1.42 2.88 13.68
N GLN A 134 1.16 3.01 15.01
CA GLN A 134 1.09 1.85 15.90
C GLN A 134 0.02 0.87 15.46
N LEU A 135 -1.18 1.36 15.14
CA LEU A 135 -2.28 0.53 14.66
C LEU A 135 -1.94 -0.16 13.33
N LEU A 136 -1.30 0.56 12.39
CA LEU A 136 -0.84 -0.02 11.12
C LEU A 136 0.23 -1.09 11.34
N LYS A 137 1.16 -0.88 12.28
CA LYS A 137 2.20 -1.86 12.64
C LYS A 137 1.59 -3.16 13.17
N GLU A 138 0.60 -3.06 14.02
CA GLU A 138 -0.03 -4.23 14.66
C GLU A 138 -0.95 -5.01 13.73
N THR A 139 -1.72 -4.31 12.91
CA THR A 139 -2.80 -4.92 12.13
C THR A 139 -2.47 -5.14 10.66
N GLY A 140 -1.48 -4.43 10.12
CA GLY A 140 -1.19 -4.44 8.68
C GLY A 140 -2.34 -3.92 7.81
N MET A 141 -3.36 -3.23 8.37
CA MET A 141 -4.46 -2.67 7.58
C MET A 141 -3.97 -1.60 6.59
N ARG A 142 -4.76 -1.35 5.55
CA ARG A 142 -4.45 -0.27 4.60
C ARG A 142 -4.69 1.09 5.23
N LEU A 143 -3.93 2.11 4.79
CA LEU A 143 -4.13 3.47 5.27
C LEU A 143 -5.57 3.95 5.14
N GLY A 144 -6.23 3.67 4.00
CA GLY A 144 -7.63 4.06 3.81
C GLY A 144 -8.59 3.36 4.76
N GLU A 145 -8.38 2.07 5.06
CA GLU A 145 -9.13 1.33 6.06
C GLU A 145 -8.98 2.00 7.43
N ALA A 146 -7.74 2.32 7.83
CA ALA A 146 -7.46 2.99 9.11
C ALA A 146 -8.10 4.39 9.21
N LEU A 147 -8.01 5.21 8.15
CA LEU A 147 -8.58 6.55 8.12
C LEU A 147 -10.11 6.57 8.11
N ASN A 148 -10.75 5.47 7.77
CA ASN A 148 -12.20 5.31 7.83
C ASN A 148 -12.71 4.72 9.13
N LEU A 149 -11.82 4.33 10.07
CA LEU A 149 -12.22 3.81 11.36
C LEU A 149 -13.01 4.84 12.17
N LYS A 150 -14.12 4.38 12.74
CA LYS A 150 -14.93 5.11 13.69
C LYS A 150 -14.60 4.65 15.11
N TRP A 151 -14.95 5.45 16.09
CA TRP A 151 -14.81 5.06 17.50
C TRP A 151 -15.59 3.77 17.84
N SER A 152 -16.72 3.53 17.17
CA SER A 152 -17.53 2.30 17.29
C SER A 152 -16.88 1.06 16.68
N ASP A 153 -15.79 1.19 15.92
CA ASP A 153 -15.07 0.06 15.34
C ASP A 153 -13.99 -0.48 16.27
N ILE A 154 -13.72 0.21 17.41
CA ILE A 154 -12.77 -0.24 18.43
C ILE A 154 -13.56 -0.83 19.60
N ASP A 155 -13.35 -2.10 19.86
CA ASP A 155 -13.77 -2.74 21.11
C ASP A 155 -12.65 -2.58 22.13
N PHE A 156 -12.89 -1.71 23.13
CA PHE A 156 -11.91 -1.40 24.16
C PHE A 156 -11.85 -2.44 25.27
N GLU A 157 -12.86 -3.29 25.40
CA GLU A 157 -12.92 -4.37 26.38
C GLU A 157 -12.19 -5.60 25.85
N HIS A 158 -12.56 -6.06 24.66
CA HIS A 158 -11.93 -7.22 24.00
C HIS A 158 -10.64 -6.87 23.24
N LYS A 159 -10.24 -5.59 23.23
CA LYS A 159 -9.04 -5.08 22.57
C LYS A 159 -8.95 -5.49 21.09
N THR A 160 -10.04 -5.28 20.37
CA THR A 160 -10.11 -5.59 18.95
C THR A 160 -10.52 -4.39 18.11
N VAL A 161 -10.16 -4.44 16.82
CA VAL A 161 -10.58 -3.48 15.81
C VAL A 161 -11.31 -4.19 14.68
N ARG A 162 -12.52 -3.71 14.36
CA ARG A 162 -13.31 -4.16 13.21
C ARG A 162 -12.93 -3.34 11.98
N ILE A 163 -12.45 -4.01 10.94
CA ILE A 163 -11.96 -3.37 9.74
C ILE A 163 -12.97 -3.53 8.61
N THR A 164 -13.58 -2.41 8.21
CA THR A 164 -14.41 -2.34 7.00
C THR A 164 -13.51 -2.30 5.76
N PRO A 165 -13.70 -3.21 4.79
CA PRO A 165 -12.78 -3.35 3.67
C PRO A 165 -12.81 -2.18 2.71
N GLU A 166 -11.64 -1.82 2.17
CA GLU A 166 -11.47 -0.90 1.06
C GLU A 166 -10.88 -1.65 -0.15
N LYS A 167 -11.23 -1.23 -1.38
CA LYS A 167 -10.63 -1.74 -2.64
C LYS A 167 -10.63 -3.28 -2.78
N GLY A 168 -11.75 -3.91 -2.45
CA GLY A 168 -11.87 -5.36 -2.62
C GLY A 168 -11.08 -6.19 -1.60
N SER A 169 -10.72 -5.62 -0.46
CA SER A 169 -10.27 -6.36 0.73
C SER A 169 -11.42 -7.16 1.35
N LEU A 170 -11.09 -8.08 2.25
CA LEU A 170 -12.08 -8.80 3.06
C LEU A 170 -12.28 -8.11 4.40
N PRO A 171 -13.52 -8.12 4.97
CA PRO A 171 -13.77 -7.64 6.33
C PRO A 171 -13.05 -8.56 7.32
N ARG A 172 -12.60 -7.99 8.44
CA ARG A 172 -11.89 -8.74 9.48
C ARG A 172 -11.92 -8.02 10.82
N ILE A 173 -11.78 -8.78 11.89
CA ILE A 173 -11.59 -8.26 13.24
C ILE A 173 -10.22 -8.73 13.68
N LEU A 174 -9.39 -7.80 14.16
CA LEU A 174 -8.02 -8.08 14.56
C LEU A 174 -7.76 -7.61 15.99
N PRO A 175 -6.99 -8.36 16.78
CA PRO A 175 -6.56 -7.92 18.10
C PRO A 175 -5.59 -6.75 18.00
N ILE A 176 -5.63 -5.86 18.99
CA ILE A 176 -4.72 -4.73 19.17
C ILE A 176 -4.21 -4.70 20.61
N SER A 177 -2.99 -4.22 20.79
CA SER A 177 -2.31 -4.21 22.08
C SER A 177 -2.87 -3.16 23.03
N ASP A 178 -2.59 -3.32 24.34
CA ASP A 178 -2.85 -2.29 25.34
C ASP A 178 -2.17 -0.96 25.01
N LYS A 179 -0.98 -1.02 24.37
CA LYS A 179 -0.26 0.16 23.88
C LYS A 179 -1.08 0.92 22.83
N ALA A 180 -1.60 0.23 21.82
CA ALA A 180 -2.44 0.86 20.79
C ALA A 180 -3.74 1.42 21.40
N ILE A 181 -4.40 0.67 22.26
CA ILE A 181 -5.59 1.11 23.01
C ILE A 181 -5.31 2.39 23.81
N ALA A 182 -4.21 2.43 24.57
CA ALA A 182 -3.84 3.60 25.37
C ALA A 182 -3.55 4.82 24.48
N MET A 183 -2.89 4.61 23.35
CA MET A 183 -2.62 5.68 22.38
C MET A 183 -3.90 6.23 21.74
N ILE A 184 -4.83 5.36 21.35
CA ILE A 184 -6.13 5.74 20.78
C ILE A 184 -6.98 6.48 21.80
N LYS A 185 -7.09 5.98 23.05
CA LYS A 185 -7.87 6.61 24.13
C LYS A 185 -7.43 8.07 24.43
N ARG A 186 -6.16 8.41 24.17
CA ARG A 186 -5.62 9.77 24.35
C ARG A 186 -5.98 10.73 23.23
N LEU A 187 -6.59 10.26 22.14
CA LEU A 187 -6.98 11.12 21.02
C LEU A 187 -8.28 11.87 21.33
N PRO A 188 -8.42 13.12 20.85
CA PRO A 188 -9.65 13.88 21.06
C PRO A 188 -10.79 13.33 20.20
N LYS A 189 -11.94 13.06 20.81
CA LYS A 189 -13.17 12.60 20.13
C LYS A 189 -13.92 13.80 19.49
N LYS A 190 -13.33 14.41 18.48
CA LYS A 190 -13.91 15.58 17.78
C LYS A 190 -14.87 15.22 16.65
N SER A 191 -14.85 14.00 16.17
CA SER A 191 -15.70 13.50 15.10
C SER A 191 -16.00 12.02 15.30
N GLU A 192 -16.90 11.48 14.48
CA GLU A 192 -17.19 10.04 14.45
C GLU A 192 -15.94 9.21 14.08
N LYS A 193 -15.10 9.74 13.19
CA LYS A 193 -13.83 9.11 12.78
C LYS A 193 -12.73 9.38 13.81
N ILE A 194 -11.88 8.37 14.01
CA ILE A 194 -10.73 8.46 14.92
C ILE A 194 -9.62 9.34 14.33
N PHE A 195 -9.34 9.20 13.04
CA PHE A 195 -8.22 9.83 12.37
C PHE A 195 -8.67 10.92 11.39
N PRO A 196 -7.85 11.98 11.19
CA PRO A 196 -8.15 13.06 10.28
C PRO A 196 -7.99 12.66 8.81
N SER A 197 -8.11 13.62 7.90
CA SER A 197 -7.98 13.40 6.46
C SER A 197 -6.61 12.82 6.07
N ARG A 198 -6.56 12.16 4.93
CA ARG A 198 -5.34 11.58 4.35
C ARG A 198 -4.23 12.63 4.21
N ASP A 199 -4.55 13.81 3.69
CA ASP A 199 -3.57 14.87 3.42
C ASP A 199 -2.94 15.39 4.72
N ALA A 200 -3.74 15.57 5.77
CA ALA A 200 -3.24 15.98 7.08
C ALA A 200 -2.25 14.97 7.67
N VAL A 201 -2.59 13.67 7.60
CA VAL A 201 -1.73 12.59 8.10
C VAL A 201 -0.45 12.48 7.27
N GLN A 202 -0.55 12.51 5.94
CA GLN A 202 0.59 12.40 5.03
C GLN A 202 1.58 13.56 5.21
N THR A 203 1.08 14.79 5.31
CA THR A 203 1.92 15.99 5.52
C THR A 203 2.76 15.85 6.79
N VAL A 204 2.14 15.46 7.91
CA VAL A 204 2.86 15.28 9.18
C VAL A 204 3.86 14.14 9.09
N PHE A 205 3.44 12.99 8.57
CA PHE A 205 4.29 11.80 8.48
C PHE A 205 5.52 12.03 7.61
N TYR A 206 5.35 12.50 6.36
CA TYR A 206 6.48 12.66 5.44
C TYR A 206 7.45 13.75 5.87
N ARG A 207 6.94 14.84 6.47
CA ARG A 207 7.81 15.87 7.05
C ARG A 207 8.66 15.31 8.20
N ARG A 208 8.03 14.60 9.15
CA ARG A 208 8.75 14.02 10.30
C ARG A 208 9.73 12.94 9.87
N ARG A 209 9.34 12.08 8.96
CA ARG A 209 10.23 11.07 8.38
C ARG A 209 11.49 11.67 7.78
N LYS A 210 11.36 12.75 6.97
CA LYS A 210 12.50 13.46 6.38
C LYS A 210 13.41 14.08 7.46
N GLN A 211 12.84 14.70 8.47
CA GLN A 211 13.58 15.28 9.59
C GLN A 211 14.37 14.21 10.37
N LEU A 212 13.73 13.07 10.65
CA LEU A 212 14.37 11.96 11.37
C LEU A 212 15.47 11.29 10.54
N ALA A 213 15.23 11.07 9.26
CA ALA A 213 16.24 10.52 8.36
C ALA A 213 17.51 11.35 8.35
N PHE A 214 17.38 12.67 8.30
CA PHE A 214 18.50 13.60 8.37
C PHE A 214 19.15 13.61 9.77
N LYS A 215 18.35 13.77 10.85
CA LYS A 215 18.85 13.84 12.22
C LYS A 215 19.62 12.59 12.66
N LEU A 216 19.18 11.40 12.21
CA LEU A 216 19.76 10.12 12.57
C LEU A 216 20.76 9.58 11.54
N ASN A 217 21.04 10.37 10.49
CA ASN A 217 21.85 9.95 9.35
C ASN A 217 21.45 8.56 8.80
N ASN A 218 20.11 8.31 8.76
CA ASN A 218 19.55 7.03 8.29
C ASN A 218 18.65 7.25 7.07
N PRO A 219 19.20 7.17 5.84
CA PRO A 219 18.42 7.35 4.61
C PRO A 219 17.40 6.25 4.37
N ARG A 220 17.53 5.07 5.02
CA ARG A 220 16.55 3.96 4.92
C ARG A 220 15.17 4.40 5.38
N LEU A 221 15.07 5.30 6.36
CA LEU A 221 13.78 5.85 6.82
C LEU A 221 12.99 6.50 5.68
N LEU A 222 13.64 7.06 4.66
CA LEU A 222 12.98 7.68 3.51
C LEU A 222 12.21 6.68 2.62
N GLN A 223 12.52 5.40 2.72
CA GLN A 223 11.84 4.34 1.98
C GLN A 223 10.54 3.89 2.68
N ILE A 224 10.35 4.26 3.96
CA ILE A 224 9.17 3.85 4.72
C ILE A 224 7.97 4.70 4.31
N SER A 225 6.91 4.04 3.87
CA SER A 225 5.59 4.59 3.60
C SER A 225 4.55 3.95 4.52
N PHE A 226 3.30 4.40 4.50
CA PHE A 226 2.23 3.71 5.24
C PHE A 226 2.03 2.26 4.78
N HIS A 227 2.25 1.99 3.49
CA HIS A 227 2.12 0.64 2.95
C HIS A 227 3.27 -0.29 3.40
N THR A 228 4.42 0.28 3.73
CA THR A 228 5.57 -0.45 4.27
C THR A 228 5.25 -1.11 5.62
N PHE A 229 4.43 -0.49 6.48
CA PHE A 229 3.94 -1.11 7.71
C PHE A 229 3.17 -2.41 7.44
N ARG A 230 2.36 -2.43 6.39
CA ARG A 230 1.62 -3.62 5.98
C ARG A 230 2.56 -4.72 5.44
N HIS A 231 3.54 -4.34 4.63
CA HIS A 231 4.55 -5.30 4.17
C HIS A 231 5.35 -5.87 5.33
N TRP A 232 5.76 -5.01 6.27
CA TRP A 232 6.46 -5.44 7.48
C TRP A 232 5.61 -6.43 8.28
N LYS A 233 4.35 -6.09 8.59
CA LYS A 233 3.44 -6.99 9.33
C LYS A 233 3.24 -8.33 8.61
N GLY A 234 3.00 -8.31 7.30
CA GLY A 234 2.84 -9.54 6.53
C GLY A 234 4.10 -10.41 6.53
N THR A 235 5.29 -9.79 6.43
CA THR A 235 6.58 -10.50 6.49
C THR A 235 6.82 -11.11 7.87
N MET A 236 6.65 -10.33 8.94
CA MET A 236 6.87 -10.82 10.31
C MET A 236 5.87 -11.90 10.70
N GLU A 237 4.60 -11.78 10.29
CA GLU A 237 3.60 -12.79 10.57
C GLU A 237 3.87 -14.09 9.80
N TYR A 238 4.27 -13.99 8.53
CA TYR A 238 4.68 -15.17 7.78
C TYR A 238 5.95 -15.80 8.37
N HIS A 239 6.94 -15.00 8.76
CA HIS A 239 8.15 -15.51 9.42
C HIS A 239 7.82 -16.30 10.68
N LYS A 240 6.90 -15.78 11.49
CA LYS A 240 6.48 -16.39 12.77
C LYS A 240 5.66 -17.68 12.57
N THR A 241 4.71 -17.68 11.64
CA THR A 241 3.71 -18.76 11.51
C THR A 241 4.04 -19.75 10.40
N LYS A 242 4.79 -19.32 9.38
CA LYS A 242 5.00 -20.03 8.10
C LYS A 242 3.69 -20.42 7.39
N ASP A 243 2.58 -19.82 7.81
CA ASP A 243 1.25 -20.04 7.26
C ASP A 243 0.84 -18.86 6.37
N ILE A 244 0.85 -19.09 5.07
CA ILE A 244 0.49 -18.07 4.07
C ILE A 244 -1.01 -17.79 4.01
N LEU A 245 -1.85 -18.76 4.39
CA LEU A 245 -3.29 -18.58 4.46
C LEU A 245 -3.67 -17.68 5.62
N HIS A 246 -3.06 -17.91 6.79
CA HIS A 246 -3.19 -17.03 7.93
C HIS A 246 -2.81 -15.58 7.60
N VAL A 247 -1.67 -15.36 6.92
CA VAL A 247 -1.25 -14.02 6.48
C VAL A 247 -2.23 -13.41 5.48
N LYS A 248 -2.77 -14.21 4.55
CA LYS A 248 -3.80 -13.78 3.61
C LYS A 248 -5.04 -13.26 4.34
N GLU A 249 -5.53 -13.98 5.34
CA GLU A 249 -6.71 -13.63 6.14
C GLU A 249 -6.44 -12.38 7.00
N LEU A 250 -5.33 -12.34 7.73
CA LEU A 250 -4.90 -11.20 8.54
C LEU A 250 -4.86 -9.92 7.72
N LEU A 251 -4.27 -9.97 6.53
CA LEU A 251 -4.19 -8.82 5.64
C LEU A 251 -5.51 -8.56 4.86
N GLY A 252 -6.44 -9.50 4.82
CA GLY A 252 -7.69 -9.40 4.06
C GLY A 252 -7.47 -9.41 2.54
N HIS A 253 -6.52 -10.19 2.04
CA HIS A 253 -6.31 -10.34 0.59
C HIS A 253 -7.34 -11.28 -0.02
N LYS A 254 -8.06 -10.84 -1.07
CA LYS A 254 -8.94 -11.72 -1.85
C LYS A 254 -8.15 -12.73 -2.65
N ASN A 255 -7.09 -12.28 -3.34
CA ASN A 255 -6.22 -13.13 -4.14
C ASN A 255 -4.95 -13.48 -3.36
N ILE A 256 -4.64 -14.78 -3.25
CA ILE A 256 -3.46 -15.30 -2.57
C ILE A 256 -2.16 -14.85 -3.24
N GLN A 257 -2.16 -14.62 -4.55
CA GLN A 257 -0.99 -14.13 -5.30
C GLN A 257 -0.39 -12.86 -4.68
N ASN A 258 -1.24 -11.99 -4.12
CA ASN A 258 -0.79 -10.77 -3.43
C ASN A 258 -0.07 -11.06 -2.09
N THR A 259 -0.15 -12.30 -1.61
CA THR A 259 0.45 -12.73 -0.33
C THR A 259 1.73 -13.53 -0.55
N LEU A 260 1.86 -14.22 -1.69
CA LEU A 260 3.01 -15.08 -1.97
C LEU A 260 4.37 -14.34 -1.92
N ILE A 261 4.37 -13.03 -2.14
CA ILE A 261 5.57 -12.20 -2.04
C ILE A 261 6.26 -12.31 -0.67
N TYR A 262 5.51 -12.57 0.41
CA TYR A 262 6.07 -12.69 1.76
C TYR A 262 6.91 -13.96 1.95
N ILE A 263 6.66 -15.01 1.17
CA ILE A 263 7.51 -16.21 1.12
C ILE A 263 8.90 -15.83 0.58
N THR A 264 8.92 -15.09 -0.54
CA THR A 264 10.18 -14.65 -1.16
C THR A 264 10.95 -13.70 -0.26
N ILE A 265 10.26 -12.77 0.41
CA ILE A 265 10.86 -11.82 1.33
C ILE A 265 11.43 -12.52 2.56
N ASP A 266 10.68 -13.45 3.16
CA ASP A 266 11.13 -14.22 4.32
C ASP A 266 12.42 -15.00 4.01
N LYS A 267 12.43 -15.70 2.88
CA LYS A 267 13.63 -16.39 2.41
C LYS A 267 14.82 -15.44 2.25
N ALA A 268 14.62 -14.28 1.66
CA ALA A 268 15.70 -13.32 1.41
C ALA A 268 16.24 -12.66 2.69
N ILE A 269 15.38 -12.41 3.70
CA ILE A 269 15.78 -11.70 4.93
C ILE A 269 16.30 -12.67 6.00
N PHE A 270 15.69 -13.85 6.14
CA PHE A 270 15.91 -14.72 7.28
C PHE A 270 16.67 -16.03 6.97
N GLN A 271 17.01 -16.30 5.69
CA GLN A 271 17.74 -17.53 5.31
C GLN A 271 19.14 -17.66 5.94
N ASN A 272 19.71 -16.59 6.47
CA ASN A 272 21.03 -16.61 7.09
C ASN A 272 21.02 -16.77 8.62
N THR A 273 19.84 -16.94 9.25
CA THR A 273 19.75 -17.25 10.66
C THR A 273 19.68 -18.77 10.85
N THR A 274 20.83 -19.37 11.08
CA THR A 274 21.05 -20.82 11.20
C THR A 274 20.42 -21.46 12.45
N GLU A 275 19.56 -20.77 13.18
CA GLU A 275 18.89 -21.32 14.37
C GLU A 275 17.36 -21.36 14.18
N GLU A 276 16.89 -22.37 13.45
CA GLU A 276 15.44 -22.59 13.25
C GLU A 276 14.75 -23.23 14.47
N PHE A 277 15.50 -23.76 15.41
CA PHE A 277 14.96 -24.57 16.51
C PHE A 277 15.55 -24.18 17.87
N TYR A 278 14.70 -24.15 18.90
CA TYR A 278 15.10 -24.31 20.26
C TYR A 278 15.36 -25.79 20.51
N VAL A 279 16.50 -26.12 21.09
CA VAL A 279 16.84 -27.48 21.46
C VAL A 279 16.86 -27.58 22.98
N LYS A 280 16.19 -28.59 23.55
CA LYS A 280 16.23 -28.95 24.96
C LYS A 280 16.43 -30.45 25.11
N THR A 281 16.95 -30.85 26.25
CA THR A 281 17.23 -32.26 26.58
C THR A 281 16.41 -32.68 27.80
N ALA A 282 16.04 -33.96 27.87
CA ALA A 282 15.40 -34.57 29.01
C ALA A 282 16.13 -35.88 29.37
N LYS A 283 16.34 -36.12 30.65
CA LYS A 283 16.90 -37.37 31.17
C LYS A 283 15.83 -38.27 31.80
N THR A 284 14.69 -37.67 32.21
CA THR A 284 13.58 -38.40 32.84
C THR A 284 12.34 -38.31 31.98
N VAL A 285 11.38 -39.17 32.25
CA VAL A 285 10.04 -39.19 31.57
C VAL A 285 9.28 -37.91 31.90
N GLU A 286 9.35 -37.45 33.15
CA GLU A 286 8.65 -36.24 33.62
C GLU A 286 9.16 -34.99 32.89
N GLU A 287 10.48 -34.90 32.70
CA GLU A 287 11.09 -33.80 31.92
C GLU A 287 10.64 -33.87 30.46
N ALA A 288 10.60 -35.06 29.86
CA ALA A 288 10.16 -35.26 28.48
C ALA A 288 8.71 -34.86 28.32
N CYS A 289 7.81 -35.25 29.23
CA CYS A 289 6.39 -34.86 29.19
C CYS A 289 6.21 -33.34 29.25
N LYS A 290 6.94 -32.64 30.16
CA LYS A 290 6.88 -31.18 30.25
C LYS A 290 7.33 -30.48 28.95
N LEU A 291 8.32 -31.04 28.26
CA LEU A 291 8.78 -30.48 26.97
C LEU A 291 7.73 -30.68 25.87
N ILE A 292 7.06 -31.84 25.85
CA ILE A 292 5.98 -32.12 24.90
C ILE A 292 4.79 -31.21 25.17
N GLU A 293 4.38 -31.02 26.42
CA GLU A 293 3.28 -30.12 26.82
C GLU A 293 3.49 -28.67 26.35
N VAL A 294 4.72 -28.18 26.34
CA VAL A 294 5.05 -26.84 25.83
C VAL A 294 5.40 -26.83 24.33
N GLY A 295 5.12 -27.93 23.61
CA GLY A 295 5.18 -28.01 22.15
C GLY A 295 6.59 -28.30 21.58
N PHE A 296 7.44 -29.01 22.33
CA PHE A 296 8.67 -29.56 21.77
C PHE A 296 8.41 -30.95 21.17
N GLU A 297 9.04 -31.21 20.02
CA GLU A 297 9.03 -32.50 19.32
C GLU A 297 10.25 -33.30 19.72
N TYR A 298 10.11 -34.61 19.95
CA TYR A 298 11.23 -35.54 20.14
C TYR A 298 12.03 -35.69 18.85
N VAL A 299 13.34 -35.67 18.95
CA VAL A 299 14.28 -35.81 17.82
C VAL A 299 15.02 -37.13 17.85
N CYS A 300 15.78 -37.39 18.92
CA CYS A 300 16.59 -38.61 19.08
C CYS A 300 17.04 -38.77 20.54
N GLU A 301 17.68 -39.89 20.82
CA GLU A 301 18.34 -40.15 22.09
C GLU A 301 19.82 -40.46 21.85
N ILE A 302 20.68 -39.86 22.67
CA ILE A 302 22.13 -40.08 22.65
C ILE A 302 22.60 -40.27 24.10
N ASN A 303 23.20 -41.41 24.39
CA ASN A 303 23.75 -41.75 25.71
C ASN A 303 22.72 -41.60 26.87
N GLY A 304 21.48 -42.02 26.64
CA GLY A 304 20.40 -41.91 27.64
C GLY A 304 19.80 -40.51 27.82
N VAL A 305 20.23 -39.54 27.01
CA VAL A 305 19.67 -38.17 27.01
C VAL A 305 18.80 -38.01 25.78
N LYS A 306 17.52 -37.73 25.99
CA LYS A 306 16.53 -37.43 24.93
C LYS A 306 16.64 -35.99 24.49
N ILE A 307 16.71 -35.77 23.19
CA ILE A 307 16.84 -34.46 22.57
C ILE A 307 15.47 -34.07 21.95
N PHE A 308 15.04 -32.89 22.31
CA PHE A 308 13.76 -32.31 21.83
C PHE A 308 14.05 -31.00 21.10
N ARG A 309 13.26 -30.72 20.08
CA ARG A 309 13.30 -29.46 19.34
C ARG A 309 11.91 -28.80 19.31
N LYS A 310 11.90 -27.49 19.30
CA LYS A 310 10.71 -26.68 19.03
C LYS A 310 11.09 -25.60 18.04
N ARG A 311 10.30 -25.43 17.01
CA ARG A 311 10.54 -24.34 16.04
C ARG A 311 10.40 -22.98 16.74
N LYS A 312 11.32 -22.06 16.43
CA LYS A 312 11.29 -20.69 16.94
C LYS A 312 10.15 -19.88 16.34
#